data_32d32260356df8f5379e5765aaf9d236
#
_entry.id   32d32260356df8f5379e5765aaf9d236
#
_cell.length_a   1.000
_cell.length_b   1.000
_cell.length_c   1.000
_cell.angle_alpha   90.00
_cell.angle_beta   90.00
_cell.angle_gamma   90.00
#
_symmetry.space_group_name_H-M   'P 1'
#
loop_
_entity.id
_entity.type
_entity.pdbx_description
1 polymer ?
#
loop_
_entity_poly.entity_id
_entity_poly.type
_entity_poly.pdbx_seq_one_letter_code
_entity_poly.pdbx_strand_id
1 'polypeptide(L)'
;MKQKQRVGIASVGMMPFNRILEETSEEMAYRVAKDALGRAGLRRDDVDAWVVGSAVDAFSGVNESDKFLIAGAGGSGKPWFRNATSGSTAVSTPDLAYSMVASGQVDVVMCICYEKMSDNENSQKVFNYVYDPAWVRPVGLNVPLQCGIEARAYLHRYGIEEEEMAMLSVQSLGNALDNPYAQRGKTITIQDVLDSPYISWPVKVLDTSPVSDGARAAIFISEDKLKEIDDDPVYVRGIGRGADSYWYMGRRNNDLGRLDYAYLGAKQAYEMAGIKNPQTEVHVAEVYDPFTYKAMQHMEAAGLCEEGGAGKFIREGHARRDGKLPVTPSGGLLGEGNPIGAGMSRMTWTWLQVKGLGGDCQVDRDVDTAISTGWGGMYQYNATMVVGRD
;
A
#
# COMPACT_ATOMS: atom_id res chain seq x y z
N MET A 1 1.75 -22.29 4.43
CA MET A 1 0.58 -23.01 4.99
C MET A 1 -0.22 -23.61 3.84
N LYS A 2 -0.79 -24.81 4.02
CA LYS A 2 -1.77 -25.27 3.02
C LYS A 2 -3.07 -24.50 3.24
N GLN A 3 -3.56 -23.84 2.20
CA GLN A 3 -4.87 -23.20 2.18
C GLN A 3 -5.95 -24.27 2.34
N LYS A 4 -6.86 -24.08 3.28
CA LYS A 4 -7.98 -25.01 3.51
C LYS A 4 -9.24 -24.56 2.79
N GLN A 5 -9.39 -23.24 2.59
CA GLN A 5 -10.49 -22.64 1.85
C GLN A 5 -10.03 -21.43 1.06
N ARG A 6 -10.72 -21.13 -0.01
CA ARG A 6 -10.49 -19.94 -0.83
C ARG A 6 -11.00 -18.70 -0.09
N VAL A 7 -10.31 -17.58 -0.27
CA VAL A 7 -10.61 -16.32 0.42
C VAL A 7 -10.92 -15.24 -0.59
N GLY A 8 -12.02 -14.55 -0.36
CA GLY A 8 -12.38 -13.35 -1.10
C GLY A 8 -12.35 -12.11 -0.23
N ILE A 9 -12.63 -10.98 -0.87
CA ILE A 9 -12.82 -9.68 -0.24
C ILE A 9 -14.26 -9.26 -0.51
N ALA A 10 -15.10 -9.26 0.54
CA ALA A 10 -16.50 -8.89 0.42
C ALA A 10 -16.68 -7.41 0.11
N SER A 11 -15.87 -6.57 0.74
CA SER A 11 -15.95 -5.12 0.56
C SER A 11 -14.71 -4.42 1.12
N VAL A 12 -14.64 -3.12 0.82
CA VAL A 12 -13.66 -2.21 1.40
C VAL A 12 -14.34 -0.99 2.03
N GLY A 13 -13.76 -0.48 3.11
CA GLY A 13 -14.21 0.74 3.77
C GLY A 13 -13.16 1.85 3.60
N MET A 14 -13.62 3.03 3.20
CA MET A 14 -12.76 4.14 2.83
C MET A 14 -13.17 5.45 3.50
N MET A 15 -12.21 6.30 3.78
CA MET A 15 -12.40 7.69 4.17
C MET A 15 -11.37 8.58 3.49
N PRO A 16 -11.62 9.87 3.30
CA PRO A 16 -10.61 10.79 2.81
C PRO A 16 -9.38 10.82 3.72
N PHE A 17 -8.20 10.84 3.11
CA PHE A 17 -6.97 11.14 3.82
C PHE A 17 -6.78 12.65 3.91
N ASN A 18 -6.19 13.12 4.98
CA ASN A 18 -5.85 14.53 5.14
C ASN A 18 -4.59 14.68 6.00
N ARG A 19 -3.96 15.85 5.93
CA ARG A 19 -2.80 16.15 6.76
C ARG A 19 -3.13 16.12 8.25
N ILE A 20 -4.32 16.60 8.61
CA ILE A 20 -4.86 16.64 9.97
C ILE A 20 -6.35 16.33 9.87
N LEU A 21 -6.81 15.33 10.59
CA LEU A 21 -8.21 15.01 10.79
C LEU A 21 -8.60 15.36 12.23
N GLU A 22 -9.82 15.87 12.41
CA GLU A 22 -10.36 16.13 13.75
C GLU A 22 -10.83 14.84 14.44
N GLU A 23 -11.20 13.83 13.63
CA GLU A 23 -11.63 12.53 14.13
C GLU A 23 -10.49 11.85 14.92
N THR A 24 -10.86 11.24 16.03
CA THR A 24 -10.00 10.35 16.79
C THR A 24 -9.72 9.07 16.00
N SER A 25 -8.68 8.32 16.38
CA SER A 25 -8.40 7.02 15.77
C SER A 25 -9.58 6.05 15.90
N GLU A 26 -10.35 6.12 17.00
CA GLU A 26 -11.56 5.33 17.21
C GLU A 26 -12.66 5.70 16.21
N GLU A 27 -12.93 7.00 16.01
CA GLU A 27 -13.92 7.48 15.06
C GLU A 27 -13.53 7.15 13.61
N MET A 28 -12.23 7.26 13.26
CA MET A 28 -11.73 6.81 11.96
C MET A 28 -11.98 5.31 11.74
N ALA A 29 -11.68 4.48 12.75
CA ALA A 29 -11.92 3.03 12.68
C ALA A 29 -13.40 2.71 12.56
N TYR A 30 -14.27 3.38 13.34
CA TYR A 30 -15.72 3.26 13.22
C TYR A 30 -16.21 3.59 11.81
N ARG A 31 -15.75 4.70 11.25
CA ARG A 31 -16.16 5.19 9.93
C ARG A 31 -15.86 4.17 8.84
N VAL A 32 -14.62 3.66 8.79
CA VAL A 32 -14.24 2.69 7.74
C VAL A 32 -14.83 1.30 7.97
N ALA A 33 -14.99 0.86 9.23
CA ALA A 33 -15.65 -0.40 9.53
C ALA A 33 -17.14 -0.36 9.13
N LYS A 34 -17.84 0.74 9.45
CA LYS A 34 -19.23 0.96 9.07
C LYS A 34 -19.43 1.00 7.55
N ASP A 35 -18.52 1.69 6.82
CA ASP A 35 -18.56 1.75 5.36
C ASP A 35 -18.36 0.34 4.75
N ALA A 36 -17.37 -0.42 5.23
CA ALA A 36 -17.13 -1.78 4.75
C ALA A 36 -18.33 -2.71 5.02
N LEU A 37 -18.86 -2.71 6.23
CA LEU A 37 -20.03 -3.53 6.58
C LEU A 37 -21.25 -3.14 5.73
N GLY A 38 -21.50 -1.84 5.57
CA GLY A 38 -22.63 -1.33 4.78
C GLY A 38 -22.55 -1.75 3.31
N ARG A 39 -21.37 -1.69 2.70
CA ARG A 39 -21.14 -2.10 1.30
C ARG A 39 -21.34 -3.61 1.10
N ALA A 40 -20.93 -4.43 2.07
CA ALA A 40 -21.11 -5.87 2.01
C ALA A 40 -22.53 -6.33 2.41
N GLY A 41 -23.39 -5.46 2.94
CA GLY A 41 -24.66 -5.84 3.52
C GLY A 41 -24.53 -6.69 4.80
N LEU A 42 -23.37 -6.66 5.43
CA LEU A 42 -23.07 -7.41 6.65
C LEU A 42 -23.28 -6.55 7.90
N ARG A 43 -23.54 -7.24 9.00
CA ARG A 43 -23.64 -6.64 10.34
C ARG A 43 -22.38 -6.98 11.13
N ARG A 44 -22.14 -6.23 12.19
CA ARG A 44 -21.05 -6.49 13.14
C ARG A 44 -21.01 -7.96 13.62
N ASP A 45 -22.17 -8.54 13.89
CA ASP A 45 -22.26 -9.89 14.45
C ASP A 45 -21.89 -10.98 13.44
N ASP A 46 -21.92 -10.68 12.15
CA ASP A 46 -21.50 -11.57 11.07
C ASP A 46 -19.96 -11.67 10.96
N VAL A 47 -19.22 -10.78 11.64
CA VAL A 47 -17.75 -10.79 11.68
C VAL A 47 -17.24 -11.65 12.84
N ASP A 48 -16.36 -12.59 12.54
CA ASP A 48 -15.81 -13.53 13.52
C ASP A 48 -14.63 -12.95 14.30
N ALA A 49 -13.77 -12.17 13.64
CA ALA A 49 -12.56 -11.60 14.26
C ALA A 49 -12.15 -10.27 13.61
N TRP A 50 -11.39 -9.49 14.35
CA TRP A 50 -10.77 -8.24 13.91
C TRP A 50 -9.26 -8.35 13.86
N VAL A 51 -8.65 -7.84 12.77
CA VAL A 51 -7.19 -7.63 12.65
C VAL A 51 -6.96 -6.16 12.39
N VAL A 52 -6.17 -5.52 13.26
CA VAL A 52 -5.93 -4.08 13.18
C VAL A 52 -4.44 -3.80 13.02
N GLY A 53 -4.11 -2.87 12.16
CA GLY A 53 -2.74 -2.45 11.86
C GLY A 53 -2.50 -0.96 12.04
N SER A 54 -1.41 -0.62 12.73
CA SER A 54 -0.81 0.71 12.74
C SER A 54 0.71 0.58 12.66
N ALA A 55 1.37 1.59 12.10
CA ALA A 55 2.80 1.44 11.80
C ALA A 55 3.70 1.57 13.04
N VAL A 56 3.52 2.61 13.83
CA VAL A 56 4.39 2.92 14.97
C VAL A 56 3.58 3.56 16.10
N ASP A 57 3.56 2.96 17.26
CA ASP A 57 2.88 3.50 18.46
C ASP A 57 3.32 4.92 18.84
N ALA A 58 4.57 5.25 18.52
CA ALA A 58 5.12 6.56 18.85
C ALA A 58 4.42 7.74 18.12
N PHE A 59 3.60 7.52 17.11
CA PHE A 59 2.77 8.58 16.53
C PHE A 59 1.70 9.04 17.54
N SER A 60 1.03 8.12 18.21
CA SER A 60 0.04 8.43 19.23
C SER A 60 0.66 8.73 20.61
N GLY A 61 1.95 8.43 20.80
CA GLY A 61 2.63 8.53 22.10
C GLY A 61 2.16 7.50 23.14
N VAL A 62 1.38 6.51 22.72
CA VAL A 62 0.79 5.47 23.58
C VAL A 62 1.11 4.10 23.01
N ASN A 63 1.64 3.19 23.82
CA ASN A 63 1.80 1.80 23.43
C ASN A 63 0.44 1.10 23.31
N GLU A 64 0.32 0.22 22.32
CA GLU A 64 -0.92 -0.53 22.06
C GLU A 64 -2.12 0.41 21.86
N SER A 65 -1.95 1.40 21.00
CA SER A 65 -2.98 2.41 20.70
C SER A 65 -4.25 1.82 20.11
N ASP A 66 -4.17 0.62 19.50
CA ASP A 66 -5.29 -0.12 18.95
C ASP A 66 -6.37 -0.51 19.98
N LYS A 67 -6.01 -0.59 21.27
CA LYS A 67 -6.99 -0.88 22.34
C LYS A 67 -8.10 0.17 22.44
N PHE A 68 -7.84 1.40 22.04
CA PHE A 68 -8.86 2.46 22.01
C PHE A 68 -9.85 2.31 20.87
N LEU A 69 -9.53 1.52 19.84
CA LEU A 69 -10.37 1.34 18.67
C LEU A 69 -11.40 0.23 18.83
N ILE A 70 -11.26 -0.63 19.84
CA ILE A 70 -12.03 -1.87 19.96
C ILE A 70 -13.54 -1.59 19.90
N ALA A 71 -14.02 -0.61 20.68
CA ALA A 71 -15.44 -0.30 20.75
C ALA A 71 -15.93 0.34 19.44
N GLY A 72 -15.28 1.38 18.98
CA GLY A 72 -15.66 2.10 17.75
C GLY A 72 -15.62 1.22 16.50
N ALA A 73 -14.59 0.38 16.38
CA ALA A 73 -14.50 -0.58 15.28
C ALA A 73 -15.51 -1.72 15.33
N GLY A 74 -16.26 -1.85 16.45
CA GLY A 74 -17.22 -2.93 16.64
C GLY A 74 -16.61 -4.25 17.15
N GLY A 75 -15.37 -4.25 17.63
CA GLY A 75 -14.64 -5.45 18.05
C GLY A 75 -14.97 -5.96 19.45
N SER A 76 -15.77 -5.21 20.25
CA SER A 76 -16.09 -5.59 21.64
C SER A 76 -16.73 -6.97 21.72
N GLY A 77 -16.12 -7.87 22.54
CA GLY A 77 -16.59 -9.24 22.71
C GLY A 77 -16.19 -10.21 21.60
N LYS A 78 -15.32 -9.80 20.68
CA LYS A 78 -14.81 -10.62 19.56
C LYS A 78 -13.29 -10.76 19.65
N PRO A 79 -12.67 -11.79 19.05
CA PRO A 79 -11.22 -11.90 18.89
C PRO A 79 -10.64 -10.66 18.22
N TRP A 80 -9.60 -10.10 18.83
CA TRP A 80 -8.92 -8.89 18.38
C TRP A 80 -7.43 -9.15 18.27
N PHE A 81 -6.86 -8.85 17.10
CA PHE A 81 -5.45 -9.04 16.81
C PHE A 81 -4.84 -7.75 16.31
N ARG A 82 -3.64 -7.44 16.77
CA ARG A 82 -2.85 -6.34 16.28
C ARG A 82 -1.67 -6.83 15.46
N ASN A 83 -1.39 -6.11 14.37
CA ASN A 83 -0.19 -6.28 13.56
C ASN A 83 0.54 -4.95 13.40
N ALA A 84 1.86 -4.96 13.51
CA ALA A 84 2.69 -3.78 13.33
C ALA A 84 4.05 -4.19 12.73
N THR A 85 4.29 -3.79 11.49
CA THR A 85 5.53 -4.05 10.75
C THR A 85 6.04 -2.79 10.05
N SER A 86 5.94 -1.64 10.76
CA SER A 86 6.27 -0.32 10.23
C SER A 86 5.46 -0.01 8.96
N GLY A 87 6.01 0.61 7.92
CA GLY A 87 5.29 0.92 6.68
C GLY A 87 4.69 -0.30 5.98
N SER A 88 5.25 -1.49 6.15
CA SER A 88 4.67 -2.73 5.61
C SER A 88 3.43 -3.23 6.36
N THR A 89 3.05 -2.61 7.47
CA THR A 89 1.79 -2.89 8.18
C THR A 89 0.58 -2.87 7.24
N ALA A 90 0.61 -1.95 6.30
CA ALA A 90 -0.39 -1.79 5.25
C ALA A 90 -0.69 -3.05 4.41
N VAL A 91 0.23 -3.98 4.34
CA VAL A 91 0.08 -5.23 3.57
C VAL A 91 0.16 -6.47 4.46
N SER A 92 0.93 -6.43 5.55
CA SER A 92 1.02 -7.55 6.47
C SER A 92 -0.25 -7.74 7.31
N THR A 93 -1.04 -6.68 7.52
CA THR A 93 -2.32 -6.77 8.22
C THR A 93 -3.39 -7.45 7.35
N PRO A 94 -3.63 -7.04 6.09
CA PRO A 94 -4.46 -7.80 5.14
C PRO A 94 -4.02 -9.24 4.97
N ASP A 95 -2.72 -9.49 4.95
CA ASP A 95 -2.17 -10.83 4.84
C ASP A 95 -2.47 -11.71 6.07
N LEU A 96 -2.41 -11.15 7.27
CA LEU A 96 -2.83 -11.85 8.47
C LEU A 96 -4.34 -12.17 8.42
N ALA A 97 -5.18 -11.22 8.04
CA ALA A 97 -6.62 -11.43 7.86
C ALA A 97 -6.91 -12.55 6.84
N TYR A 98 -6.24 -12.49 5.67
CA TYR A 98 -6.29 -13.57 4.68
C TYR A 98 -5.89 -14.92 5.28
N SER A 99 -4.78 -14.99 6.01
CA SER A 99 -4.25 -16.23 6.58
C SER A 99 -5.20 -16.84 7.61
N MET A 100 -5.89 -16.01 8.40
CA MET A 100 -6.89 -16.46 9.36
C MET A 100 -8.07 -17.14 8.64
N VAL A 101 -8.63 -16.50 7.61
CA VAL A 101 -9.73 -17.10 6.83
C VAL A 101 -9.22 -18.33 6.07
N ALA A 102 -8.09 -18.26 5.38
CA ALA A 102 -7.52 -19.37 4.62
C ALA A 102 -7.21 -20.61 5.47
N SER A 103 -7.00 -20.43 6.78
CA SER A 103 -6.81 -21.54 7.72
C SER A 103 -8.09 -22.33 8.02
N GLY A 104 -9.27 -21.77 7.70
CA GLY A 104 -10.56 -22.34 8.02
C GLY A 104 -10.93 -22.28 9.51
N GLN A 105 -10.26 -21.42 10.31
CA GLN A 105 -10.62 -21.20 11.71
C GLN A 105 -11.76 -20.20 11.89
N VAL A 106 -11.86 -19.27 10.97
CA VAL A 106 -12.89 -18.22 10.91
C VAL A 106 -13.30 -18.01 9.47
N ASP A 107 -14.53 -17.53 9.26
CA ASP A 107 -15.07 -17.28 7.92
C ASP A 107 -15.01 -15.81 7.53
N VAL A 108 -15.16 -14.88 8.48
CA VAL A 108 -15.25 -13.45 8.22
C VAL A 108 -14.31 -12.67 9.14
N VAL A 109 -13.37 -11.94 8.55
CA VAL A 109 -12.40 -11.12 9.28
C VAL A 109 -12.49 -9.67 8.82
N MET A 110 -12.74 -8.76 9.75
CA MET A 110 -12.58 -7.32 9.54
C MET A 110 -11.09 -6.95 9.68
N CYS A 111 -10.51 -6.42 8.61
CA CYS A 111 -9.16 -5.87 8.60
C CYS A 111 -9.25 -4.34 8.60
N ILE A 112 -8.61 -3.67 9.57
CA ILE A 112 -8.55 -2.20 9.64
C ILE A 112 -7.09 -1.78 9.73
N CYS A 113 -6.68 -0.87 8.85
CA CYS A 113 -5.39 -0.21 8.92
C CYS A 113 -5.59 1.29 9.11
N TYR A 114 -4.91 1.89 10.06
CA TYR A 114 -5.04 3.31 10.37
C TYR A 114 -3.69 3.93 10.76
N GLU A 115 -3.62 5.24 10.65
CA GLU A 115 -2.57 6.03 11.28
C GLU A 115 -3.08 7.46 11.50
N LYS A 116 -2.72 8.04 12.63
CA LYS A 116 -2.97 9.44 12.95
C LYS A 116 -1.64 10.13 13.22
N MET A 117 -0.96 10.47 12.11
CA MET A 117 0.40 11.02 12.16
C MET A 117 0.42 12.44 12.73
N SER A 118 -0.73 13.15 12.70
CA SER A 118 -0.87 14.51 13.23
C SER A 118 -0.88 14.56 14.76
N ASP A 119 -1.08 13.44 15.45
CA ASP A 119 -0.98 13.38 16.91
C ASP A 119 0.47 13.61 17.41
N ASN A 120 1.44 13.60 16.50
CA ASN A 120 2.82 13.95 16.79
C ASN A 120 3.29 15.17 15.99
N GLU A 121 3.89 16.13 16.69
CA GLU A 121 4.37 17.38 16.07
C GLU A 121 5.48 17.18 15.05
N ASN A 122 6.24 16.09 15.16
CA ASN A 122 7.39 15.82 14.29
C ASN A 122 7.44 14.35 13.85
N SER A 123 6.74 14.05 12.77
CA SER A 123 6.69 12.70 12.19
C SER A 123 8.09 12.13 11.87
N GLN A 124 9.05 12.98 11.47
CA GLN A 124 10.42 12.51 11.21
C GLN A 124 11.12 12.01 12.49
N LYS A 125 10.83 12.63 13.63
CA LYS A 125 11.34 12.15 14.93
C LYS A 125 10.78 10.77 15.26
N VAL A 126 9.50 10.55 14.97
CA VAL A 126 8.85 9.25 15.16
C VAL A 126 9.48 8.20 14.23
N PHE A 127 9.68 8.51 12.96
CA PHE A 127 10.37 7.60 12.04
C PHE A 127 11.77 7.21 12.51
N ASN A 128 12.47 8.08 13.22
CA ASN A 128 13.79 7.75 13.74
C ASN A 128 13.76 6.64 14.81
N TYR A 129 12.61 6.36 15.45
CA TYR A 129 12.49 5.25 16.40
C TYR A 129 12.59 3.87 15.75
N VAL A 130 12.36 3.74 14.44
CA VAL A 130 12.52 2.45 13.72
C VAL A 130 13.98 2.15 13.39
N TYR A 131 14.90 3.12 13.58
CA TYR A 131 16.32 2.94 13.32
C TYR A 131 17.06 2.34 14.50
N ASP A 132 18.04 1.49 14.21
CA ASP A 132 18.91 0.90 15.21
C ASP A 132 19.62 1.98 16.04
N PRO A 133 19.49 1.93 17.40
CA PRO A 133 20.02 2.98 18.25
C PRO A 133 21.55 2.99 18.37
N ALA A 134 22.21 1.87 18.11
CA ALA A 134 23.66 1.73 18.27
C ALA A 134 24.42 2.06 16.99
N TRP A 135 23.89 1.69 15.82
CA TRP A 135 24.64 1.76 14.56
C TRP A 135 24.14 2.82 13.59
N VAL A 136 22.82 3.07 13.60
CA VAL A 136 22.20 3.94 12.58
C VAL A 136 21.91 5.34 13.11
N ARG A 137 21.32 5.45 14.31
CA ARG A 137 21.01 6.77 14.89
C ARG A 137 22.26 7.64 15.14
N PRO A 138 23.41 7.09 15.63
CA PRO A 138 24.60 7.91 15.87
C PRO A 138 25.17 8.56 14.62
N VAL A 139 25.00 7.98 13.44
CA VAL A 139 25.45 8.58 12.16
C VAL A 139 24.41 9.50 11.54
N GLY A 140 23.28 9.74 12.22
CA GLY A 140 22.24 10.68 11.78
C GLY A 140 21.43 10.22 10.58
N LEU A 141 21.50 8.95 10.18
CA LEU A 141 20.69 8.44 9.10
C LEU A 141 19.20 8.50 9.47
N ASN A 142 18.41 9.01 8.55
CA ASN A 142 16.96 9.16 8.67
C ASN A 142 16.28 8.78 7.35
N VAL A 143 14.95 8.68 7.35
CA VAL A 143 14.20 8.25 6.17
C VAL A 143 14.52 9.08 4.91
N PRO A 144 14.52 10.42 4.93
CA PRO A 144 14.91 11.20 3.75
C PRO A 144 16.32 10.91 3.23
N LEU A 145 17.32 10.86 4.12
CA LEU A 145 18.71 10.58 3.72
C LEU A 145 18.84 9.18 3.10
N GLN A 146 18.19 8.21 3.71
CA GLN A 146 18.17 6.86 3.20
C GLN A 146 17.52 6.77 1.82
N CYS A 147 16.39 7.45 1.61
CA CYS A 147 15.72 7.51 0.32
C CYS A 147 16.59 8.15 -0.76
N GLY A 148 17.32 9.23 -0.41
CA GLY A 148 18.28 9.86 -1.35
C GLY A 148 19.40 8.91 -1.78
N ILE A 149 19.98 8.17 -0.83
CA ILE A 149 21.03 7.17 -1.14
C ILE A 149 20.49 6.07 -2.06
N GLU A 150 19.32 5.51 -1.77
CA GLU A 150 18.72 4.46 -2.62
C GLU A 150 18.30 4.99 -4.00
N ALA A 151 17.66 6.15 -4.04
CA ALA A 151 17.29 6.80 -5.30
C ALA A 151 18.51 7.02 -6.16
N ARG A 152 19.59 7.58 -5.59
CA ARG A 152 20.85 7.78 -6.32
C ARG A 152 21.44 6.48 -6.85
N ALA A 153 21.44 5.42 -6.05
CA ALA A 153 21.93 4.12 -6.47
C ALA A 153 21.09 3.54 -7.63
N TYR A 154 19.76 3.67 -7.54
CA TYR A 154 18.83 3.21 -8.57
C TYR A 154 18.99 3.98 -9.89
N LEU A 155 18.95 5.30 -9.84
CA LEU A 155 19.10 6.16 -11.02
C LEU A 155 20.43 5.91 -11.72
N HIS A 156 21.53 5.85 -10.94
CA HIS A 156 22.87 5.59 -11.48
C HIS A 156 22.98 4.22 -12.13
N ARG A 157 22.40 3.18 -11.50
CA ARG A 157 22.48 1.80 -12.00
C ARG A 157 21.85 1.67 -13.40
N TYR A 158 20.70 2.31 -13.60
CA TYR A 158 19.89 2.10 -14.79
C TYR A 158 19.88 3.29 -15.76
N GLY A 159 20.62 4.35 -15.47
CA GLY A 159 20.67 5.54 -16.31
C GLY A 159 19.33 6.28 -16.37
N ILE A 160 18.59 6.30 -15.26
CA ILE A 160 17.31 7.00 -15.14
C ILE A 160 17.58 8.45 -14.74
N GLU A 161 16.86 9.38 -15.36
CA GLU A 161 16.97 10.80 -15.10
C GLU A 161 15.88 11.30 -14.13
N GLU A 162 16.09 12.48 -13.52
CA GLU A 162 15.11 13.07 -12.59
C GLU A 162 13.79 13.43 -13.29
N GLU A 163 13.82 13.70 -14.61
CA GLU A 163 12.62 13.94 -15.42
C GLU A 163 11.64 12.77 -15.44
N GLU A 164 12.13 11.53 -15.45
CA GLU A 164 11.28 10.34 -15.44
C GLU A 164 10.57 10.16 -14.10
N MET A 165 11.26 10.48 -13.00
CA MET A 165 10.65 10.58 -11.68
C MET A 165 9.58 11.68 -11.67
N ALA A 166 9.89 12.84 -12.24
CA ALA A 166 8.96 13.98 -12.31
C ALA A 166 7.71 13.66 -13.14
N MET A 167 7.84 12.93 -14.26
CA MET A 167 6.69 12.46 -15.05
C MET A 167 5.73 11.63 -14.22
N LEU A 168 6.24 10.73 -13.38
CA LEU A 168 5.41 9.91 -12.51
C LEU A 168 4.72 10.74 -11.43
N SER A 169 5.40 11.74 -10.88
CA SER A 169 4.81 12.69 -9.92
C SER A 169 3.66 13.48 -10.56
N VAL A 170 3.85 14.00 -11.77
CA VAL A 170 2.81 14.70 -12.56
C VAL A 170 1.60 13.78 -12.77
N GLN A 171 1.84 12.54 -13.18
CA GLN A 171 0.77 11.56 -13.39
C GLN A 171 0.00 11.28 -12.09
N SER A 172 0.71 11.00 -10.99
CA SER A 172 0.06 10.62 -9.72
C SER A 172 -0.76 11.77 -9.14
N LEU A 173 -0.23 12.99 -9.12
CA LEU A 173 -0.97 14.16 -8.62
C LEU A 173 -2.14 14.54 -9.54
N GLY A 174 -1.99 14.35 -10.85
CA GLY A 174 -3.07 14.52 -11.83
C GLY A 174 -4.19 13.49 -11.63
N ASN A 175 -3.85 12.21 -11.51
CA ASN A 175 -4.82 11.14 -11.24
C ASN A 175 -5.59 11.35 -9.93
N ALA A 176 -4.92 11.91 -8.92
CA ALA A 176 -5.51 12.18 -7.62
C ALA A 176 -6.59 13.29 -7.64
N LEU A 177 -6.70 14.09 -8.71
CA LEU A 177 -7.81 15.05 -8.87
C LEU A 177 -9.17 14.36 -8.96
N ASP A 178 -9.21 13.16 -9.53
CA ASP A 178 -10.43 12.38 -9.69
C ASP A 178 -10.72 11.49 -8.47
N ASN A 179 -9.81 11.43 -7.50
CA ASN A 179 -9.93 10.59 -6.33
C ASN A 179 -10.58 11.36 -5.15
N PRO A 180 -11.85 11.06 -4.78
CA PRO A 180 -12.55 11.77 -3.71
C PRO A 180 -11.93 11.54 -2.31
N TYR A 181 -11.01 10.61 -2.19
CA TYR A 181 -10.31 10.30 -0.94
C TYR A 181 -8.91 10.92 -0.87
N ALA A 182 -8.50 11.62 -1.93
CA ALA A 182 -7.14 12.17 -2.03
C ALA A 182 -6.95 13.47 -1.25
N GLN A 183 -5.81 13.56 -0.58
CA GLN A 183 -5.37 14.75 0.11
C GLN A 183 -4.79 15.81 -0.83
N ARG A 184 -4.23 15.43 -1.99
CA ARG A 184 -3.25 16.25 -2.70
C ARG A 184 -3.38 16.25 -4.22
N GLY A 185 -4.59 16.01 -4.76
CA GLY A 185 -4.83 16.13 -6.20
C GLY A 185 -4.46 17.53 -6.73
N LYS A 186 -3.59 17.60 -7.75
CA LYS A 186 -3.13 18.86 -8.32
C LYS A 186 -2.58 18.69 -9.73
N THR A 187 -2.92 19.62 -10.63
CA THR A 187 -2.24 19.74 -11.91
C THR A 187 -0.91 20.46 -11.72
N ILE A 188 0.18 19.79 -12.10
CA ILE A 188 1.53 20.33 -12.08
C ILE A 188 2.27 19.96 -13.36
N THR A 189 3.39 20.62 -13.63
CA THR A 189 4.28 20.32 -14.74
C THR A 189 5.53 19.57 -14.27
N ILE A 190 6.26 18.95 -15.19
CA ILE A 190 7.57 18.37 -14.92
C ILE A 190 8.51 19.43 -14.32
N GLN A 191 8.48 20.65 -14.84
CA GLN A 191 9.32 21.74 -14.35
C GLN A 191 9.01 22.12 -12.90
N ASP A 192 7.71 22.11 -12.50
CA ASP A 192 7.33 22.37 -11.09
C ASP A 192 7.94 21.31 -10.15
N VAL A 193 8.04 20.05 -10.60
CA VAL A 193 8.70 19.00 -9.82
C VAL A 193 10.20 19.22 -9.76
N LEU A 194 10.82 19.51 -10.89
CA LEU A 194 12.27 19.72 -10.97
C LEU A 194 12.73 20.94 -10.16
N ASP A 195 11.91 21.97 -10.07
CA ASP A 195 12.18 23.19 -9.31
C ASP A 195 11.82 23.05 -7.81
N SER A 196 11.12 22.00 -7.43
CA SER A 196 10.76 21.81 -6.03
C SER A 196 11.99 21.51 -5.16
N PRO A 197 12.00 21.93 -3.88
CA PRO A 197 13.16 21.75 -3.01
C PRO A 197 13.54 20.27 -2.83
N TYR A 198 14.84 20.00 -2.76
CA TYR A 198 15.31 18.67 -2.37
C TYR A 198 14.99 18.37 -0.90
N ILE A 199 14.44 17.19 -0.65
CA ILE A 199 14.39 16.58 0.69
C ILE A 199 15.74 15.91 0.98
N SER A 200 16.23 15.15 0.01
CA SER A 200 17.55 14.54 0.00
C SER A 200 17.90 14.18 -1.45
N TRP A 201 18.92 14.82 -2.02
CA TRP A 201 19.25 14.63 -3.44
C TRP A 201 19.35 13.13 -3.82
N PRO A 202 18.73 12.68 -4.93
CA PRO A 202 17.98 13.44 -5.94
C PRO A 202 16.46 13.58 -5.66
N VAL A 203 15.97 13.17 -4.50
CA VAL A 203 14.53 13.16 -4.14
C VAL A 203 14.06 14.55 -3.71
N LYS A 204 12.99 15.04 -4.32
CA LYS A 204 12.39 16.37 -4.07
C LYS A 204 11.07 16.25 -3.29
N VAL A 205 10.56 17.40 -2.85
CA VAL A 205 9.28 17.48 -2.12
C VAL A 205 8.13 16.91 -2.94
N LEU A 206 8.08 17.19 -4.25
CA LEU A 206 7.02 16.68 -5.12
C LEU A 206 7.23 15.22 -5.56
N ASP A 207 8.41 14.64 -5.30
CA ASP A 207 8.67 13.21 -5.44
C ASP A 207 8.23 12.39 -4.22
N THR A 208 7.68 13.03 -3.19
CA THR A 208 7.45 12.42 -1.87
C THR A 208 5.99 12.50 -1.48
N SER A 209 5.44 11.40 -0.96
CA SER A 209 4.09 11.37 -0.40
C SER A 209 3.97 12.28 0.83
N PRO A 210 2.81 12.91 1.05
CA PRO A 210 2.59 13.76 2.22
C PRO A 210 2.41 12.94 3.49
N VAL A 211 2.69 13.56 4.63
CA VAL A 211 2.24 13.09 5.95
C VAL A 211 0.72 13.21 6.01
N SER A 212 0.05 12.18 6.51
CA SER A 212 -1.41 12.09 6.47
C SER A 212 -1.99 11.35 7.66
N ASP A 213 -3.23 11.69 7.99
CA ASP A 213 -4.11 10.90 8.85
C ASP A 213 -5.10 10.14 7.99
N GLY A 214 -5.53 8.96 8.46
CA GLY A 214 -6.60 8.22 7.83
C GLY A 214 -6.66 6.76 8.19
N ALA A 215 -7.71 6.11 7.70
CA ALA A 215 -7.94 4.68 7.89
C ALA A 215 -8.52 4.04 6.62
N ARG A 216 -8.34 2.73 6.53
CA ARG A 216 -8.95 1.84 5.52
C ARG A 216 -9.43 0.57 6.20
N ALA A 217 -10.49 -0.02 5.69
CA ALA A 217 -10.96 -1.33 6.10
C ALA A 217 -11.16 -2.25 4.89
N ALA A 218 -11.13 -3.55 5.14
CA ALA A 218 -11.53 -4.58 4.19
C ALA A 218 -12.11 -5.78 4.94
N ILE A 219 -13.09 -6.45 4.37
CA ILE A 219 -13.67 -7.67 4.92
C ILE A 219 -13.15 -8.85 4.11
N PHE A 220 -12.29 -9.65 4.74
CA PHE A 220 -11.85 -10.94 4.19
C PHE A 220 -12.84 -12.02 4.59
N ILE A 221 -13.22 -12.87 3.64
CA ILE A 221 -14.35 -13.79 3.80
C ILE A 221 -14.07 -15.11 3.09
N SER A 222 -14.58 -16.21 3.64
CA SER A 222 -14.53 -17.52 2.98
C SER A 222 -15.35 -17.51 1.69
N GLU A 223 -14.93 -18.30 0.69
CA GLU A 223 -15.62 -18.40 -0.60
C GLU A 223 -17.09 -18.75 -0.46
N ASP A 224 -17.41 -19.70 0.44
CA ASP A 224 -18.79 -20.16 0.62
C ASP A 224 -19.70 -19.01 1.07
N LYS A 225 -19.25 -18.25 2.09
CA LYS A 225 -20.03 -17.10 2.57
C LYS A 225 -20.03 -15.94 1.58
N LEU A 226 -18.97 -15.74 0.83
CA LEU A 226 -18.91 -14.68 -0.18
C LEU A 226 -19.94 -14.91 -1.28
N LYS A 227 -20.08 -16.14 -1.76
CA LYS A 227 -21.08 -16.52 -2.78
C LYS A 227 -22.52 -16.37 -2.33
N GLU A 228 -22.77 -16.31 -1.02
CA GLU A 228 -24.10 -16.05 -0.47
C GLU A 228 -24.51 -14.57 -0.59
N ILE A 229 -23.54 -13.65 -0.72
CA ILE A 229 -23.76 -12.20 -0.64
C ILE A 229 -23.30 -11.42 -1.88
N ASP A 230 -22.55 -12.04 -2.81
CA ASP A 230 -21.96 -11.37 -3.96
C ASP A 230 -21.97 -12.30 -5.19
N ASP A 231 -22.69 -11.90 -6.23
CA ASP A 231 -22.79 -12.64 -7.51
C ASP A 231 -21.58 -12.46 -8.42
N ASP A 232 -20.72 -11.44 -8.14
CA ASP A 232 -19.46 -11.16 -8.87
C ASP A 232 -18.29 -11.07 -7.89
N PRO A 233 -17.91 -12.20 -7.25
CA PRO A 233 -16.95 -12.21 -6.16
C PRO A 233 -15.54 -11.87 -6.60
N VAL A 234 -14.83 -11.11 -5.77
CA VAL A 234 -13.39 -10.82 -5.93
C VAL A 234 -12.59 -11.63 -4.93
N TYR A 235 -11.62 -12.39 -5.42
CA TYR A 235 -10.79 -13.27 -4.63
C TYR A 235 -9.37 -12.75 -4.46
N VAL A 236 -8.74 -13.13 -3.37
CA VAL A 236 -7.28 -13.05 -3.22
C VAL A 236 -6.69 -14.25 -3.95
N ARG A 237 -6.17 -14.02 -5.15
CA ARG A 237 -5.62 -15.05 -6.03
C ARG A 237 -4.19 -15.41 -5.67
N GLY A 238 -3.44 -14.48 -5.12
CA GLY A 238 -2.07 -14.73 -4.72
C GLY A 238 -1.54 -13.71 -3.72
N ILE A 239 -0.70 -14.19 -2.81
CA ILE A 239 0.06 -13.39 -1.87
C ILE A 239 1.50 -13.86 -1.86
N GLY A 240 2.41 -12.92 -1.94
CA GLY A 240 3.83 -13.18 -1.80
C GLY A 240 4.50 -12.17 -0.89
N ARG A 241 5.52 -12.61 -0.18
CA ARG A 241 6.25 -11.83 0.82
C ARG A 241 7.73 -11.99 0.63
N GLY A 242 8.46 -10.91 0.85
CA GLY A 242 9.90 -10.92 0.89
C GLY A 242 10.42 -10.09 2.03
N ALA A 243 11.51 -10.52 2.62
CA ALA A 243 12.24 -9.76 3.63
C ALA A 243 13.74 -9.85 3.36
N ASP A 244 14.45 -8.77 3.68
CA ASP A 244 15.89 -8.69 3.57
C ASP A 244 16.51 -8.40 4.94
N SER A 245 17.82 -8.42 5.03
CA SER A 245 18.52 -8.06 6.27
C SER A 245 18.33 -6.57 6.60
N TYR A 246 18.28 -6.27 7.88
CA TYR A 246 18.12 -4.90 8.38
C TYR A 246 19.25 -3.97 7.93
N TRP A 247 20.46 -4.48 7.93
CA TRP A 247 21.65 -3.66 7.69
C TRP A 247 21.98 -3.59 6.19
N TYR A 248 22.17 -2.38 5.66
CA TYR A 248 22.53 -2.19 4.27
C TYR A 248 23.75 -3.01 3.82
N MET A 249 24.77 -3.03 4.68
CA MET A 249 26.02 -3.74 4.42
C MET A 249 25.88 -5.27 4.48
N GLY A 250 24.80 -5.77 5.05
CA GLY A 250 24.48 -7.19 5.13
C GLY A 250 23.50 -7.66 4.07
N ARG A 251 23.01 -6.77 3.22
CA ARG A 251 22.10 -7.14 2.15
C ARG A 251 22.80 -8.02 1.12
N ARG A 252 22.05 -8.99 0.61
CA ARG A 252 22.50 -9.81 -0.49
C ARG A 252 22.92 -8.90 -1.64
N ASN A 253 24.12 -9.02 -2.13
CA ASN A 253 24.71 -8.26 -3.23
C ASN A 253 25.08 -6.79 -2.93
N ASN A 254 24.90 -6.25 -1.73
CA ASN A 254 25.15 -4.84 -1.38
C ASN A 254 24.52 -3.82 -2.37
N ASP A 255 23.39 -4.19 -2.99
CA ASP A 255 22.77 -3.44 -4.04
C ASP A 255 21.58 -2.64 -3.50
N LEU A 256 21.72 -1.34 -3.42
CA LEU A 256 20.66 -0.43 -2.99
C LEU A 256 19.73 -0.02 -4.15
N GLY A 257 20.16 -0.23 -5.38
CA GLY A 257 19.38 0.09 -6.57
C GLY A 257 18.31 -0.95 -6.89
N ARG A 258 18.36 -2.15 -6.28
CA ARG A 258 17.45 -3.27 -6.58
C ARG A 258 16.78 -3.81 -5.32
N LEU A 259 15.50 -4.16 -5.43
CA LEU A 259 14.69 -4.68 -4.32
C LEU A 259 14.51 -6.20 -4.42
N ASP A 260 15.56 -7.00 -4.20
CA ASP A 260 15.52 -8.46 -4.34
C ASP A 260 14.37 -9.11 -3.58
N TYR A 261 14.07 -8.63 -2.38
CA TYR A 261 12.96 -9.10 -1.57
C TYR A 261 11.58 -8.77 -2.19
N ALA A 262 11.46 -7.71 -2.99
CA ALA A 262 10.23 -7.37 -3.70
C ALA A 262 10.01 -8.29 -4.91
N TYR A 263 11.08 -8.61 -5.66
CA TYR A 263 11.03 -9.63 -6.73
C TYR A 263 10.59 -10.98 -6.17
N LEU A 264 11.11 -11.37 -4.99
CA LEU A 264 10.71 -12.62 -4.33
C LEU A 264 9.22 -12.62 -3.97
N GLY A 265 8.73 -11.51 -3.40
CA GLY A 265 7.32 -11.36 -3.05
C GLY A 265 6.41 -11.44 -4.28
N ALA A 266 6.75 -10.70 -5.36
CA ALA A 266 5.98 -10.73 -6.60
C ALA A 266 5.95 -12.14 -7.22
N LYS A 267 7.11 -12.81 -7.29
CA LYS A 267 7.21 -14.19 -7.80
C LYS A 267 6.27 -15.15 -7.05
N GLN A 268 6.31 -15.13 -5.72
CA GLN A 268 5.44 -16.00 -4.91
C GLN A 268 3.95 -15.72 -5.14
N ALA A 269 3.56 -14.43 -5.23
CA ALA A 269 2.18 -14.05 -5.49
C ALA A 269 1.70 -14.54 -6.86
N TYR A 270 2.53 -14.42 -7.89
CA TYR A 270 2.23 -14.90 -9.24
C TYR A 270 2.18 -16.41 -9.36
N GLU A 271 3.12 -17.11 -8.72
CA GLU A 271 3.10 -18.58 -8.66
C GLU A 271 1.78 -19.08 -8.04
N MET A 272 1.33 -18.45 -6.96
CA MET A 272 0.07 -18.80 -6.31
C MET A 272 -1.15 -18.45 -7.20
N ALA A 273 -1.12 -17.31 -7.89
CA ALA A 273 -2.19 -16.85 -8.77
C ALA A 273 -2.20 -17.53 -10.16
N GLY A 274 -1.17 -18.29 -10.49
CA GLY A 274 -0.99 -18.92 -11.81
C GLY A 274 -0.58 -17.95 -12.92
N ILE A 275 -0.13 -16.73 -12.58
CA ILE A 275 0.30 -15.71 -13.54
C ILE A 275 1.72 -16.04 -14.03
N LYS A 276 1.91 -16.09 -15.34
CA LYS A 276 3.19 -16.38 -16.00
C LYS A 276 3.83 -15.14 -16.61
N ASN A 277 3.00 -14.23 -17.11
CA ASN A 277 3.45 -12.99 -17.74
C ASN A 277 2.66 -11.79 -17.17
N PRO A 278 3.15 -11.14 -16.10
CA PRO A 278 2.43 -10.04 -15.49
C PRO A 278 2.20 -8.85 -16.43
N GLN A 279 3.05 -8.62 -17.45
CA GLN A 279 2.87 -7.52 -18.42
C GLN A 279 1.64 -7.67 -19.30
N THR A 280 1.04 -8.87 -19.38
CA THR A 280 -0.13 -9.18 -20.20
C THR A 280 -1.31 -9.73 -19.41
N GLU A 281 -1.08 -10.25 -18.23
CA GLU A 281 -2.11 -10.89 -17.38
C GLU A 281 -2.57 -10.00 -16.22
N VAL A 282 -1.82 -8.93 -15.91
CA VAL A 282 -2.22 -7.90 -14.95
C VAL A 282 -2.84 -6.74 -15.72
N HIS A 283 -4.05 -6.36 -15.34
CA HIS A 283 -4.80 -5.29 -16.03
C HIS A 283 -4.58 -3.92 -15.38
N VAL A 284 -4.29 -3.89 -14.08
CA VAL A 284 -4.05 -2.66 -13.30
C VAL A 284 -3.12 -2.96 -12.12
N ALA A 285 -2.29 -2.00 -11.77
CA ALA A 285 -1.40 -2.10 -10.62
C ALA A 285 -1.50 -0.86 -9.71
N GLU A 286 -1.65 -1.10 -8.42
CA GLU A 286 -1.55 -0.09 -7.37
C GLU A 286 -0.26 -0.36 -6.58
N VAL A 287 0.84 0.20 -7.06
CA VAL A 287 2.14 0.01 -6.41
C VAL A 287 2.30 0.93 -5.20
N TYR A 288 3.12 0.52 -4.25
CA TYR A 288 3.43 1.33 -3.07
C TYR A 288 4.46 2.40 -3.44
N ASP A 289 4.01 3.64 -3.51
CA ASP A 289 4.71 4.78 -4.08
C ASP A 289 4.92 5.94 -3.09
N PRO A 290 5.55 5.74 -1.93
CA PRO A 290 5.84 6.85 -1.02
C PRO A 290 6.85 7.84 -1.60
N PHE A 291 7.60 7.40 -2.62
CA PHE A 291 8.54 8.19 -3.42
C PHE A 291 8.46 7.72 -4.87
N THR A 292 8.69 8.62 -5.83
CA THR A 292 8.62 8.30 -7.26
C THR A 292 9.58 7.19 -7.66
N TYR A 293 10.87 7.28 -7.27
CA TYR A 293 11.84 6.21 -7.56
C TYR A 293 11.42 4.86 -6.96
N LYS A 294 10.73 4.86 -5.80
CA LYS A 294 10.27 3.63 -5.16
C LYS A 294 9.14 2.99 -5.95
N ALA A 295 8.22 3.79 -6.49
CA ALA A 295 7.21 3.29 -7.42
C ALA A 295 7.84 2.59 -8.63
N MET A 296 8.88 3.22 -9.22
CA MET A 296 9.61 2.65 -10.36
C MET A 296 10.26 1.31 -10.00
N GLN A 297 10.93 1.22 -8.86
CA GLN A 297 11.50 -0.05 -8.35
C GLN A 297 10.43 -1.12 -8.13
N HIS A 298 9.23 -0.73 -7.64
CA HIS A 298 8.10 -1.66 -7.46
C HIS A 298 7.51 -2.11 -8.79
N MET A 299 7.44 -1.23 -9.80
CA MET A 299 7.00 -1.61 -11.14
C MET A 299 7.90 -2.71 -11.74
N GLU A 300 9.21 -2.54 -11.61
CA GLU A 300 10.21 -3.52 -12.07
C GLU A 300 10.14 -4.82 -11.27
N ALA A 301 10.12 -4.72 -9.94
CA ALA A 301 10.06 -5.88 -9.06
C ALA A 301 8.78 -6.71 -9.23
N ALA A 302 7.66 -6.03 -9.53
CA ALA A 302 6.39 -6.67 -9.86
C ALA A 302 6.33 -7.15 -11.33
N GLY A 303 7.40 -6.98 -12.11
CA GLY A 303 7.47 -7.44 -13.51
C GLY A 303 6.50 -6.73 -14.46
N LEU A 304 6.03 -5.52 -14.11
CA LEU A 304 5.14 -4.73 -14.98
C LEU A 304 5.90 -4.16 -16.19
N CYS A 305 7.19 -4.00 -16.02
CA CYS A 305 8.17 -3.68 -17.06
C CYS A 305 9.46 -4.45 -16.81
N GLU A 306 10.40 -4.38 -17.74
CA GLU A 306 11.72 -4.99 -17.60
C GLU A 306 12.52 -4.30 -16.48
N GLU A 307 13.47 -5.01 -15.88
CA GLU A 307 14.42 -4.44 -14.90
C GLU A 307 15.20 -3.29 -15.54
N GLY A 308 15.22 -2.12 -14.90
CA GLY A 308 15.79 -0.88 -15.43
C GLY A 308 14.94 -0.20 -16.50
N GLY A 309 13.77 -0.74 -16.79
CA GLY A 309 12.89 -0.24 -17.85
C GLY A 309 11.80 0.73 -17.41
N ALA A 310 11.66 1.01 -16.12
CA ALA A 310 10.55 1.81 -15.61
C ALA A 310 10.54 3.24 -16.17
N GLY A 311 11.71 3.88 -16.31
CA GLY A 311 11.80 5.21 -16.92
C GLY A 311 11.27 5.23 -18.36
N LYS A 312 11.70 4.27 -19.18
CA LYS A 312 11.19 4.11 -20.54
C LYS A 312 9.69 3.86 -20.55
N PHE A 313 9.21 2.97 -19.71
CA PHE A 313 7.79 2.62 -19.61
C PHE A 313 6.90 3.82 -19.28
N ILE A 314 7.38 4.71 -18.41
CA ILE A 314 6.70 5.97 -18.04
C ILE A 314 6.73 6.96 -19.22
N ARG A 315 7.90 7.18 -19.87
CA ARG A 315 8.03 8.09 -21.01
C ARG A 315 7.14 7.69 -22.20
N GLU A 316 6.99 6.40 -22.44
CA GLU A 316 6.12 5.87 -23.50
C GLU A 316 4.63 5.93 -23.13
N GLY A 317 4.28 6.39 -21.93
CA GLY A 317 2.90 6.53 -21.46
C GLY A 317 2.22 5.22 -21.07
N HIS A 318 2.98 4.13 -20.97
CA HIS A 318 2.42 2.81 -20.66
C HIS A 318 1.80 2.71 -19.27
N ALA A 319 2.32 3.48 -18.31
CA ALA A 319 1.83 3.55 -16.93
C ALA A 319 0.57 4.43 -16.75
N ARG A 320 0.20 5.23 -17.75
CA ARG A 320 -0.96 6.12 -17.69
C ARG A 320 -2.25 5.34 -17.49
N ARG A 321 -3.31 6.00 -17.01
CA ARG A 321 -4.64 5.40 -16.83
C ARG A 321 -5.19 4.80 -18.13
N ASP A 322 -4.92 5.43 -19.26
CA ASP A 322 -5.24 4.98 -20.62
C ASP A 322 -4.11 4.17 -21.29
N GLY A 323 -3.01 3.94 -20.58
CA GLY A 323 -1.83 3.26 -21.09
C GLY A 323 -1.96 1.74 -21.17
N LYS A 324 -0.88 1.07 -21.60
CA LYS A 324 -0.84 -0.39 -21.78
C LYS A 324 -1.12 -1.14 -20.46
N LEU A 325 -0.51 -0.72 -19.35
CA LEU A 325 -0.69 -1.28 -18.02
C LEU A 325 -0.75 -0.12 -17.02
N PRO A 326 -1.94 0.35 -16.67
CA PRO A 326 -2.12 1.46 -15.74
C PRO A 326 -1.49 1.19 -14.37
N VAL A 327 -0.70 2.16 -13.90
CA VAL A 327 -0.06 2.12 -12.60
C VAL A 327 -0.57 3.29 -11.76
N THR A 328 -1.05 3.00 -10.55
CA THR A 328 -1.63 3.96 -9.62
C THR A 328 -2.68 4.90 -10.25
N PRO A 329 -3.72 4.36 -10.91
CA PRO A 329 -4.78 5.19 -11.47
C PRO A 329 -5.54 6.00 -10.41
N SER A 330 -5.47 5.59 -9.15
CA SER A 330 -6.00 6.33 -7.98
C SER A 330 -5.21 7.58 -7.60
N GLY A 331 -4.02 7.78 -8.18
CA GLY A 331 -3.07 8.83 -7.79
C GLY A 331 -1.98 8.37 -6.82
N GLY A 332 -2.03 7.11 -6.38
CA GLY A 332 -1.01 6.53 -5.50
C GLY A 332 -0.93 7.20 -4.14
N LEU A 333 0.06 6.85 -3.34
CA LEU A 333 0.35 7.52 -2.07
C LEU A 333 0.83 8.96 -2.28
N LEU A 334 1.45 9.23 -3.43
CA LEU A 334 1.92 10.57 -3.80
C LEU A 334 0.77 11.57 -3.83
N GLY A 335 -0.37 11.21 -4.41
CA GLY A 335 -1.54 12.06 -4.55
C GLY A 335 -2.60 11.84 -3.46
N GLU A 336 -2.93 10.58 -3.16
CA GLU A 336 -3.95 10.26 -2.16
C GLU A 336 -3.52 10.64 -0.74
N GLY A 337 -2.27 10.43 -0.41
CA GLY A 337 -1.73 10.57 0.94
C GLY A 337 -1.18 9.26 1.49
N ASN A 338 -0.37 9.36 2.53
CA ASN A 338 0.30 8.21 3.11
C ASN A 338 0.20 8.20 4.65
N PRO A 339 -0.98 7.92 5.21
CA PRO A 339 -1.08 7.48 6.60
C PRO A 339 -0.44 6.08 6.65
N ILE A 340 0.77 5.96 7.13
CA ILE A 340 1.66 4.80 6.93
C ILE A 340 0.97 3.47 7.20
N GLY A 341 0.25 3.35 8.33
CA GLY A 341 -0.53 2.16 8.64
C GLY A 341 -1.65 1.90 7.63
N ALA A 342 -2.26 2.94 7.09
CA ALA A 342 -3.38 2.87 6.15
C ALA A 342 -2.97 2.77 4.67
N GLY A 343 -1.69 2.55 4.34
CA GLY A 343 -1.24 2.26 2.97
C GLY A 343 -1.89 1.03 2.33
N MET A 344 -2.74 0.30 3.09
CA MET A 344 -3.71 -0.69 2.58
C MET A 344 -4.63 -0.10 1.49
N SER A 345 -4.66 1.22 1.32
CA SER A 345 -5.39 1.88 0.23
C SER A 345 -5.00 1.31 -1.15
N ARG A 346 -3.75 0.86 -1.34
CA ARG A 346 -3.33 0.21 -2.59
C ARG A 346 -4.17 -1.04 -2.88
N MET A 347 -4.39 -1.89 -1.88
CA MET A 347 -5.25 -3.08 -2.01
C MET A 347 -6.73 -2.70 -2.14
N THR A 348 -7.21 -1.69 -1.41
CA THR A 348 -8.62 -1.26 -1.55
C THR A 348 -8.91 -0.73 -2.95
N TRP A 349 -7.98 0.01 -3.56
CA TRP A 349 -8.12 0.47 -4.93
C TRP A 349 -8.08 -0.69 -5.94
N THR A 350 -7.24 -1.72 -5.76
CA THR A 350 -7.28 -2.89 -6.66
C THR A 350 -8.62 -3.61 -6.62
N TRP A 351 -9.22 -3.75 -5.42
CA TRP A 351 -10.56 -4.32 -5.29
C TRP A 351 -11.62 -3.47 -6.01
N LEU A 352 -11.58 -2.12 -5.83
CA LEU A 352 -12.51 -1.21 -6.53
C LEU A 352 -12.37 -1.31 -8.06
N GLN A 353 -11.16 -1.39 -8.58
CA GLN A 353 -10.90 -1.55 -10.01
C GLN A 353 -11.48 -2.86 -10.57
N VAL A 354 -11.29 -3.99 -9.86
CA VAL A 354 -11.83 -5.29 -10.27
C VAL A 354 -13.36 -5.31 -10.22
N LYS A 355 -13.96 -4.64 -9.22
CA LYS A 355 -15.43 -4.51 -9.10
C LYS A 355 -16.04 -3.49 -10.08
N GLY A 356 -15.25 -2.70 -10.79
CA GLY A 356 -15.78 -1.60 -11.61
C GLY A 356 -16.34 -0.44 -10.78
N LEU A 357 -15.89 -0.30 -9.54
CA LEU A 357 -16.37 0.69 -8.57
C LEU A 357 -15.35 1.82 -8.33
N GLY A 358 -14.34 1.95 -9.17
CA GLY A 358 -13.29 2.96 -9.06
C GLY A 358 -13.74 4.41 -9.32
N GLY A 359 -15.01 4.63 -9.71
CA GLY A 359 -15.53 5.96 -10.04
C GLY A 359 -14.70 6.63 -11.14
N ASP A 360 -14.37 7.91 -10.99
CA ASP A 360 -13.55 8.64 -11.95
C ASP A 360 -12.07 8.17 -12.02
N CYS A 361 -11.65 7.33 -11.05
CA CYS A 361 -10.35 6.66 -11.08
C CYS A 361 -10.38 5.32 -11.80
N GLN A 362 -11.56 4.84 -12.24
CA GLN A 362 -11.68 3.57 -12.96
C GLN A 362 -10.91 3.62 -14.28
N VAL A 363 -10.15 2.56 -14.57
CA VAL A 363 -9.56 2.41 -15.91
C VAL A 363 -10.63 2.02 -16.91
N ASP A 364 -10.54 2.53 -18.15
CA ASP A 364 -11.50 2.28 -19.22
C ASP A 364 -11.21 0.93 -19.92
N ARG A 365 -11.31 -0.12 -19.14
CA ARG A 365 -11.20 -1.52 -19.59
C ARG A 365 -11.74 -2.48 -18.54
N ASP A 366 -12.05 -3.71 -18.96
CA ASP A 366 -12.35 -4.79 -18.02
C ASP A 366 -11.12 -5.14 -17.19
N VAL A 367 -11.30 -5.23 -15.87
CA VAL A 367 -10.23 -5.54 -14.93
C VAL A 367 -10.56 -6.85 -14.21
N ASP A 368 -10.00 -7.95 -14.70
CA ASP A 368 -10.15 -9.27 -14.06
C ASP A 368 -9.05 -9.57 -13.04
N THR A 369 -7.89 -8.93 -13.21
CA THR A 369 -6.72 -9.16 -12.35
C THR A 369 -6.03 -7.83 -12.05
N ALA A 370 -5.88 -7.55 -10.78
CA ALA A 370 -5.16 -6.37 -10.29
C ALA A 370 -4.13 -6.77 -9.24
N ILE A 371 -3.07 -5.99 -9.12
CA ILE A 371 -2.06 -6.19 -8.09
C ILE A 371 -1.87 -4.95 -7.22
N SER A 372 -1.58 -5.20 -5.95
CA SER A 372 -1.05 -4.18 -5.04
C SER A 372 0.28 -4.61 -4.48
N THR A 373 1.15 -3.64 -4.24
CA THR A 373 2.42 -3.88 -3.54
C THR A 373 2.47 -3.06 -2.25
N GLY A 374 3.32 -3.49 -1.33
CA GLY A 374 3.59 -2.76 -0.12
C GLY A 374 5.04 -2.89 0.31
N TRP A 375 5.48 -1.94 1.12
CA TRP A 375 6.86 -1.80 1.48
C TRP A 375 7.01 -1.15 2.85
N GLY A 376 8.01 -1.57 3.61
CA GLY A 376 8.27 -0.99 4.92
C GLY A 376 9.43 -1.63 5.66
N GLY A 377 9.45 -1.37 6.96
CA GLY A 377 10.57 -1.70 7.80
C GLY A 377 11.82 -1.04 7.27
N MET A 378 12.80 -0.68 7.63
CA MET A 378 14.03 -0.12 7.06
C MET A 378 14.38 -0.68 5.65
N TYR A 379 13.39 -0.61 4.71
CA TYR A 379 13.53 -1.12 3.35
C TYR A 379 13.75 -2.64 3.29
N GLN A 380 13.12 -3.37 4.20
CA GLN A 380 13.34 -4.79 4.36
C GLN A 380 12.15 -5.65 3.99
N TYR A 381 10.93 -5.12 4.13
CA TYR A 381 9.71 -5.89 3.94
C TYR A 381 8.99 -5.47 2.67
N ASN A 382 8.55 -6.46 1.92
CA ASN A 382 7.63 -6.28 0.82
C ASN A 382 6.55 -7.35 0.90
N ALA A 383 5.36 -7.00 0.45
CA ALA A 383 4.35 -7.96 0.07
C ALA A 383 3.70 -7.53 -1.24
N THR A 384 3.27 -8.52 -2.01
CA THR A 384 2.49 -8.35 -3.22
C THR A 384 1.21 -9.16 -3.08
N MET A 385 0.08 -8.54 -3.36
CA MET A 385 -1.22 -9.21 -3.37
C MET A 385 -1.81 -9.13 -4.78
N VAL A 386 -2.28 -10.25 -5.27
CA VAL A 386 -3.04 -10.38 -6.51
C VAL A 386 -4.51 -10.57 -6.13
N VAL A 387 -5.36 -9.69 -6.62
CA VAL A 387 -6.81 -9.82 -6.49
C VAL A 387 -7.43 -9.94 -7.86
N GLY A 388 -8.55 -10.64 -7.97
CA GLY A 388 -9.23 -10.81 -9.25
C GLY A 388 -10.47 -11.65 -9.16
N ARG A 389 -11.18 -11.71 -10.29
CA ARG A 389 -12.23 -12.69 -10.54
C ARG A 389 -11.62 -14.09 -10.68
N ASP A 390 -12.43 -15.10 -11.01
CA ASP A 390 -11.95 -16.48 -11.18
C ASP A 390 -10.86 -16.65 -12.24
#